data_b7eb4aa271936b91c71f2ec8e3a7a409
#
_entry.id   b7eb4aa271936b91c71f2ec8e3a7a409
#
_cell.length_a   1.000
_cell.length_b   1.000
_cell.length_c   1.000
_cell.angle_alpha   90.00
_cell.angle_beta   90.00
_cell.angle_gamma   90.00
#
_symmetry.space_group_name_H-M   'P 1'
#
loop_
_entity.id
_entity.type
_entity.pdbx_description
1 polymer ?
#
loop_
_entity_poly.entity_id
_entity_poly.type
_entity_poly.pdbx_seq_one_letter_code
_entity_poly.pdbx_strand_id
1 'polypeptide(L)'
;MEVAKVVKRDKSIDIIRGIAIFFVLWGHCIQSIAGDEGFFSNWVIRLIYSFHMPLFMIISGYLFHRTCQKDFLTVLKEKLIALGIPFIVWNGLLYLRKCLFALMNTHSFVFDFSEMATVLFSGLWFLKSLFIITILTYFVMRGCKRFRYIVCMVAWISLIASSNVVGEHTADLFPFFIMGFLLAEYKKLYEQIEKYQYAIYVLYIVMLIGMDNNCFVYVSGINPITSSFGFFKQMWFNVYRIVIGAAGGFAVIVLVKRTYTKWARSIERLFEALGQNTLQIYVVQSLILERVLSRIVNAVIPTGGMYAGLIIQNFLIAPTAALLYAVVILLVVRGVKQVPTLSMVLFGDHATLSSEQGSS
;
A
#
# COMPACT_ATOMS: atom_id res chain seq x y z
N MET A 1 -31.11 25.86 2.55
CA MET A 1 -29.64 25.82 2.44
C MET A 1 -29.11 24.96 3.58
N GLU A 2 -28.88 23.68 3.33
CA GLU A 2 -28.32 22.76 4.33
C GLU A 2 -26.80 23.02 4.36
N VAL A 3 -26.31 23.56 5.47
CA VAL A 3 -24.89 23.82 5.70
C VAL A 3 -24.18 22.46 5.67
N ALA A 4 -23.41 22.20 4.62
CA ALA A 4 -22.59 21.01 4.49
C ALA A 4 -21.71 20.89 5.74
N LYS A 5 -22.04 19.95 6.62
CA LYS A 5 -21.25 19.65 7.82
C LYS A 5 -19.82 19.32 7.39
N VAL A 6 -18.89 20.23 7.61
CA VAL A 6 -17.47 19.98 7.40
C VAL A 6 -17.09 18.79 8.28
N VAL A 7 -16.96 17.63 7.64
CA VAL A 7 -16.59 16.40 8.35
C VAL A 7 -15.15 16.54 8.79
N LYS A 8 -14.95 16.75 10.09
CA LYS A 8 -13.62 16.85 10.70
C LYS A 8 -12.79 15.62 10.32
N ARG A 9 -11.64 15.83 9.68
CA ARG A 9 -10.71 14.78 9.29
C ARG A 9 -10.24 14.00 10.52
N ASP A 10 -10.31 12.67 10.46
CA ASP A 10 -9.88 11.81 11.58
C ASP A 10 -8.37 11.65 11.56
N LYS A 11 -7.71 12.32 12.49
CA LYS A 11 -6.27 12.34 12.65
C LYS A 11 -5.68 10.95 12.89
N SER A 12 -6.40 10.08 13.60
CA SER A 12 -5.93 8.72 13.85
C SER A 12 -5.76 7.91 12.58
N ILE A 13 -6.63 8.12 11.58
CA ILE A 13 -6.53 7.46 10.28
C ILE A 13 -5.28 7.94 9.52
N ASP A 14 -4.97 9.23 9.55
CA ASP A 14 -3.76 9.74 8.93
C ASP A 14 -2.51 9.16 9.60
N ILE A 15 -2.48 9.09 10.93
CA ILE A 15 -1.36 8.47 11.67
C ILE A 15 -1.20 6.99 11.31
N ILE A 16 -2.29 6.22 11.24
CA ILE A 16 -2.25 4.80 10.84
C ILE A 16 -1.69 4.64 9.43
N ARG A 17 -2.12 5.48 8.48
CA ARG A 17 -1.57 5.50 7.11
C ARG A 17 -0.09 5.88 7.11
N GLY A 18 0.31 6.83 7.97
CA GLY A 18 1.71 7.23 8.13
C GLY A 18 2.59 6.10 8.65
N ILE A 19 2.10 5.32 9.60
CA ILE A 19 2.78 4.12 10.08
C ILE A 19 2.91 3.09 8.95
N ALA A 20 1.83 2.83 8.22
CA ALA A 20 1.85 1.86 7.15
C ALA A 20 2.86 2.23 6.04
N ILE A 21 2.90 3.52 5.61
CA ILE A 21 3.89 3.95 4.59
C ILE A 21 5.32 3.95 5.12
N PHE A 22 5.52 4.22 6.41
CA PHE A 22 6.83 4.08 7.03
C PHE A 22 7.33 2.63 6.96
N PHE A 23 6.46 1.64 7.23
CA PHE A 23 6.83 0.23 7.08
C PHE A 23 7.11 -0.17 5.62
N VAL A 24 6.43 0.44 4.64
CA VAL A 24 6.80 0.26 3.22
C VAL A 24 8.23 0.73 2.97
N LEU A 25 8.56 1.95 3.39
CA LEU A 25 9.91 2.50 3.22
C LEU A 25 10.96 1.65 3.96
N TRP A 26 10.66 1.23 5.17
CA TRP A 26 11.57 0.39 5.97
C TRP A 26 11.83 -0.96 5.27
N GLY A 27 10.79 -1.63 4.79
CA GLY A 27 10.94 -2.88 4.04
C GLY A 27 11.78 -2.73 2.78
N HIS A 28 11.57 -1.66 1.99
CA HIS A 28 12.38 -1.36 0.83
C HIS A 28 13.82 -0.97 1.17
N CYS A 29 14.06 -0.30 2.30
CA CYS A 29 15.43 -0.05 2.77
C CYS A 29 16.14 -1.35 3.12
N ILE A 30 15.47 -2.31 3.79
CA ILE A 30 16.06 -3.63 4.06
C ILE A 30 16.37 -4.34 2.75
N GLN A 31 15.45 -4.35 1.78
CA GLN A 31 15.67 -4.96 0.47
C GLN A 31 16.88 -4.37 -0.28
N SER A 32 16.98 -3.03 -0.27
CA SER A 32 18.08 -2.32 -0.92
C SER A 32 19.43 -2.58 -0.28
N ILE A 33 19.49 -2.90 1.01
CA ILE A 33 20.70 -3.16 1.78
C ILE A 33 21.09 -4.64 1.70
N ALA A 34 20.14 -5.55 1.93
CA ALA A 34 20.39 -6.98 2.00
C ALA A 34 20.44 -7.67 0.64
N GLY A 35 19.92 -7.03 -0.41
CA GLY A 35 19.69 -7.67 -1.71
C GLY A 35 18.48 -8.61 -1.69
N ASP A 36 18.26 -9.31 -2.79
CA ASP A 36 17.09 -10.21 -2.94
C ASP A 36 17.32 -11.59 -2.29
N GLU A 37 18.60 -12.00 -2.11
CA GLU A 37 18.92 -13.27 -1.46
C GLU A 37 18.55 -13.25 0.03
N GLY A 38 17.70 -14.18 0.44
CA GLY A 38 17.27 -14.29 1.83
C GLY A 38 16.27 -13.22 2.28
N PHE A 39 15.79 -12.34 1.39
CA PHE A 39 14.84 -11.29 1.73
C PHE A 39 13.61 -11.82 2.48
N PHE A 40 12.94 -12.84 1.94
CA PHE A 40 11.77 -13.45 2.59
C PHE A 40 12.11 -14.30 3.83
N SER A 41 13.37 -14.65 4.04
CA SER A 41 13.83 -15.33 5.26
C SER A 41 14.09 -14.36 6.42
N ASN A 42 14.16 -13.05 6.13
CA ASN A 42 14.35 -12.02 7.12
C ASN A 42 13.06 -11.83 7.96
N TRP A 43 13.15 -12.03 9.26
CA TRP A 43 12.00 -11.98 10.14
C TRP A 43 11.38 -10.56 10.28
N VAL A 44 12.16 -9.49 10.09
CA VAL A 44 11.62 -8.11 10.05
C VAL A 44 10.77 -7.92 8.79
N ILE A 45 11.18 -8.52 7.68
CA ILE A 45 10.39 -8.54 6.45
C ILE A 45 9.10 -9.33 6.66
N ARG A 46 9.17 -10.49 7.34
CA ARG A 46 7.94 -11.24 7.70
C ARG A 46 6.99 -10.39 8.53
N LEU A 47 7.50 -9.71 9.55
CA LEU A 47 6.71 -8.79 10.36
C LEU A 47 6.06 -7.71 9.48
N ILE A 48 6.84 -6.98 8.69
CA ILE A 48 6.36 -5.86 7.88
C ILE A 48 5.34 -6.34 6.84
N TYR A 49 5.72 -7.36 6.04
CA TYR A 49 4.92 -7.80 4.89
C TYR A 49 3.66 -8.58 5.30
N SER A 50 3.57 -9.06 6.54
CA SER A 50 2.37 -9.73 7.02
C SER A 50 1.18 -8.78 7.18
N PHE A 51 1.38 -7.47 7.43
CA PHE A 51 0.25 -6.59 7.75
C PHE A 51 0.21 -5.24 7.02
N HIS A 52 1.34 -4.69 6.52
CA HIS A 52 1.37 -3.30 6.06
C HIS A 52 0.45 -3.04 4.85
N MET A 53 0.43 -3.92 3.85
CA MET A 53 -0.47 -3.81 2.69
C MET A 53 -1.92 -4.14 3.04
N PRO A 54 -2.24 -5.20 3.80
CA PRO A 54 -3.54 -5.39 4.43
C PRO A 54 -4.06 -4.16 5.16
N LEU A 55 -3.23 -3.51 5.99
CA LEU A 55 -3.58 -2.31 6.72
C LEU A 55 -3.98 -1.15 5.79
N PHE A 56 -3.20 -0.90 4.73
CA PHE A 56 -3.57 0.10 3.71
C PHE A 56 -4.92 -0.19 3.09
N MET A 57 -5.20 -1.44 2.75
CA MET A 57 -6.46 -1.83 2.13
C MET A 57 -7.64 -1.73 3.09
N ILE A 58 -7.48 -2.11 4.36
CA ILE A 58 -8.52 -1.92 5.39
C ILE A 58 -8.88 -0.44 5.52
N ILE A 59 -7.88 0.44 5.63
CA ILE A 59 -8.14 1.89 5.73
C ILE A 59 -8.74 2.45 4.44
N SER A 60 -8.29 1.99 3.28
CA SER A 60 -8.83 2.43 1.99
C SER A 60 -10.30 2.02 1.82
N GLY A 61 -10.64 0.80 2.20
CA GLY A 61 -12.03 0.32 2.20
C GLY A 61 -12.90 1.09 3.19
N TYR A 62 -12.40 1.36 4.40
CA TYR A 62 -13.09 2.18 5.40
C TYR A 62 -13.43 3.58 4.87
N LEU A 63 -12.47 4.25 4.26
CA LEU A 63 -12.68 5.57 3.67
C LEU A 63 -13.59 5.52 2.44
N PHE A 64 -13.51 4.46 1.65
CA PHE A 64 -14.31 4.29 0.44
C PHE A 64 -15.80 4.14 0.73
N HIS A 65 -16.21 3.64 1.89
CA HIS A 65 -17.61 3.52 2.27
C HIS A 65 -18.39 4.84 2.06
N ARG A 66 -17.80 5.99 2.39
CA ARG A 66 -18.42 7.32 2.16
C ARG A 66 -18.48 7.65 0.66
N THR A 67 -17.40 7.42 -0.06
CA THR A 67 -17.30 7.69 -1.49
C THR A 67 -18.27 6.82 -2.30
N CYS A 68 -18.48 5.58 -1.88
CA CYS A 68 -19.41 4.63 -2.50
C CYS A 68 -20.87 5.10 -2.48
N GLN A 69 -21.23 6.12 -1.67
CA GLN A 69 -22.59 6.69 -1.67
C GLN A 69 -22.86 7.66 -2.84
N LYS A 70 -21.80 8.13 -3.51
CA LYS A 70 -21.89 9.02 -4.69
C LYS A 70 -22.34 8.24 -5.94
N ASP A 71 -22.74 8.95 -6.97
CA ASP A 71 -22.99 8.37 -8.29
C ASP A 71 -21.72 7.80 -8.94
N PHE A 72 -21.89 6.84 -9.85
CA PHE A 72 -20.76 6.11 -10.45
C PHE A 72 -19.79 7.02 -11.21
N LEU A 73 -20.32 7.95 -12.02
CA LEU A 73 -19.48 8.83 -12.84
C LEU A 73 -18.61 9.75 -11.97
N THR A 74 -19.17 10.26 -10.87
CA THR A 74 -18.42 11.04 -9.88
C THR A 74 -17.33 10.19 -9.23
N VAL A 75 -17.65 8.97 -8.78
CA VAL A 75 -16.64 8.06 -8.21
C VAL A 75 -15.56 7.72 -9.22
N LEU A 76 -15.94 7.37 -10.44
CA LEU A 76 -14.99 7.04 -11.51
C LEU A 76 -14.05 8.22 -11.81
N LYS A 77 -14.61 9.43 -12.00
CA LYS A 77 -13.83 10.64 -12.23
C LYS A 77 -12.85 10.93 -11.10
N GLU A 78 -13.30 10.88 -9.83
CA GLU A 78 -12.45 11.09 -8.66
C GLU A 78 -11.31 10.06 -8.60
N LYS A 79 -11.59 8.78 -8.91
CA LYS A 79 -10.58 7.72 -8.87
C LYS A 79 -9.63 7.75 -10.08
N LEU A 80 -10.12 8.12 -11.25
CA LEU A 80 -9.26 8.34 -12.42
C LEU A 80 -8.26 9.46 -12.16
N ILE A 81 -8.70 10.57 -11.58
CA ILE A 81 -7.79 11.68 -11.27
C ILE A 81 -6.84 11.31 -10.13
N ALA A 82 -7.35 10.75 -9.03
CA ALA A 82 -6.54 10.47 -7.85
C ALA A 82 -5.56 9.28 -8.01
N LEU A 83 -5.88 8.28 -8.84
CA LEU A 83 -5.08 7.07 -9.01
C LEU A 83 -4.64 6.84 -10.45
N GLY A 84 -5.53 7.07 -11.44
CA GLY A 84 -5.28 6.77 -12.85
C GLY A 84 -4.24 7.69 -13.48
N ILE A 85 -4.37 9.01 -13.29
CA ILE A 85 -3.39 9.97 -13.82
C ILE A 85 -2.00 9.72 -13.21
N PRO A 86 -1.83 9.67 -11.87
CA PRO A 86 -0.54 9.35 -11.28
C PRO A 86 0.00 8.00 -11.76
N PHE A 87 -0.84 6.98 -11.89
CA PHE A 87 -0.42 5.66 -12.38
C PHE A 87 0.23 5.76 -13.78
N ILE A 88 -0.40 6.44 -14.73
CA ILE A 88 0.12 6.58 -16.09
C ILE A 88 1.41 7.40 -16.10
N VAL A 89 1.39 8.56 -15.43
CA VAL A 89 2.52 9.50 -15.42
C VAL A 89 3.76 8.86 -14.78
N TRP A 90 3.62 8.25 -13.60
CA TRP A 90 4.76 7.67 -12.91
C TRP A 90 5.29 6.40 -13.59
N ASN A 91 4.44 5.55 -14.16
CA ASN A 91 4.93 4.42 -14.96
C ASN A 91 5.63 4.90 -16.23
N GLY A 92 5.17 5.97 -16.87
CA GLY A 92 5.87 6.65 -17.95
C GLY A 92 7.26 7.14 -17.54
N LEU A 93 7.37 7.77 -16.35
CA LEU A 93 8.65 8.22 -15.78
C LEU A 93 9.57 7.03 -15.44
N LEU A 94 9.02 5.93 -14.94
CA LEU A 94 9.79 4.69 -14.68
C LEU A 94 10.36 4.12 -15.99
N TYR A 95 9.56 4.09 -17.06
CA TYR A 95 10.03 3.66 -18.37
C TYR A 95 11.08 4.61 -18.96
N LEU A 96 10.84 5.93 -18.88
CA LEU A 96 11.81 6.94 -19.32
C LEU A 96 13.14 6.80 -18.59
N ARG A 97 13.12 6.61 -17.26
CA ARG A 97 14.32 6.32 -16.45
C ARG A 97 15.07 5.10 -17.00
N LYS A 98 14.35 4.04 -17.34
CA LYS A 98 14.95 2.81 -17.90
C LYS A 98 15.61 3.08 -19.24
N CYS A 99 14.95 3.81 -20.15
CA CYS A 99 15.52 4.22 -21.46
C CYS A 99 16.78 5.08 -21.30
N LEU A 100 16.72 6.09 -20.40
CA LEU A 100 17.89 6.94 -20.14
C LEU A 100 19.08 6.15 -19.59
N PHE A 101 18.83 5.18 -18.71
CA PHE A 101 19.88 4.33 -18.17
C PHE A 101 20.47 3.39 -19.23
N ALA A 102 19.64 2.85 -20.12
CA ALA A 102 20.11 2.06 -21.27
C ALA A 102 20.99 2.92 -22.19
N LEU A 103 20.54 4.15 -22.51
CA LEU A 103 21.32 5.09 -23.32
C LEU A 103 22.70 5.40 -22.72
N MET A 104 22.77 5.60 -21.40
CA MET A 104 24.03 5.87 -20.70
C MET A 104 24.99 4.68 -20.72
N ASN A 105 24.49 3.44 -20.71
CA ASN A 105 25.32 2.24 -20.65
C ASN A 105 25.68 1.67 -22.02
N THR A 106 24.75 1.76 -23.00
CA THR A 106 24.91 1.13 -24.31
C THR A 106 25.10 2.12 -25.45
N HIS A 107 25.03 3.45 -25.16
CA HIS A 107 25.06 4.55 -26.15
C HIS A 107 24.00 4.40 -27.25
N SER A 108 22.98 3.56 -27.04
CA SER A 108 21.87 3.36 -27.98
C SER A 108 20.55 3.60 -27.29
N PHE A 109 19.70 4.41 -27.91
CA PHE A 109 18.32 4.57 -27.47
C PHE A 109 17.44 3.62 -28.27
N VAL A 110 16.89 2.61 -27.61
CA VAL A 110 15.93 1.67 -28.21
C VAL A 110 14.59 1.88 -27.53
N PHE A 111 13.60 2.32 -28.29
CA PHE A 111 12.23 2.36 -27.82
C PHE A 111 11.58 1.00 -28.07
N ASP A 112 11.23 0.29 -27.01
CA ASP A 112 10.53 -0.98 -27.09
C ASP A 112 9.11 -0.83 -26.55
N PHE A 113 8.12 -0.95 -27.43
CA PHE A 113 6.71 -0.84 -27.10
C PHE A 113 6.23 -1.98 -26.17
N SER A 114 6.75 -3.20 -26.36
CA SER A 114 6.43 -4.36 -25.50
C SER A 114 6.93 -4.14 -24.09
N GLU A 115 8.17 -3.64 -23.98
CA GLU A 115 8.76 -3.31 -22.69
C GLU A 115 8.02 -2.14 -22.00
N MET A 116 7.64 -1.11 -22.75
CA MET A 116 6.82 -0.02 -22.23
C MET A 116 5.48 -0.54 -21.70
N ALA A 117 4.79 -1.39 -22.46
CA ALA A 117 3.55 -2.01 -22.00
C ALA A 117 3.76 -2.83 -20.72
N THR A 118 4.84 -3.60 -20.64
CA THR A 118 5.19 -4.37 -19.43
C THR A 118 5.39 -3.45 -18.23
N VAL A 119 6.14 -2.35 -18.36
CA VAL A 119 6.34 -1.38 -17.29
C VAL A 119 5.02 -0.70 -16.88
N LEU A 120 4.17 -0.34 -17.86
CA LEU A 120 2.86 0.25 -17.61
C LEU A 120 1.93 -0.70 -16.84
N PHE A 121 1.98 -2.00 -17.10
CA PHE A 121 1.09 -2.96 -16.44
C PHE A 121 1.65 -3.55 -15.13
N SER A 122 2.97 -3.73 -15.01
CA SER A 122 3.61 -4.32 -13.83
C SER A 122 4.14 -3.30 -12.83
N GLY A 123 4.36 -2.05 -13.24
CA GLY A 123 4.84 -0.96 -12.39
C GLY A 123 3.92 -0.72 -11.20
N LEU A 124 3.77 0.42 -10.68
CA LEU A 124 2.97 0.80 -9.50
C LEU A 124 1.73 -0.10 -9.22
N TRP A 125 1.99 -1.40 -9.04
CA TRP A 125 0.97 -2.46 -8.92
C TRP A 125 -0.10 -2.16 -7.86
N PHE A 126 0.27 -1.48 -6.77
CA PHE A 126 -0.66 -1.14 -5.71
C PHE A 126 -1.72 -0.12 -6.15
N LEU A 127 -1.36 0.90 -6.94
CA LEU A 127 -2.32 1.87 -7.48
C LEU A 127 -3.32 1.18 -8.40
N LYS A 128 -2.82 0.30 -9.29
CA LYS A 128 -3.66 -0.51 -10.17
C LYS A 128 -4.64 -1.36 -9.36
N SER A 129 -4.12 -2.11 -8.38
CA SER A 129 -4.95 -2.97 -7.53
C SER A 129 -6.00 -2.16 -6.76
N LEU A 130 -5.61 -1.03 -6.17
CA LEU A 130 -6.54 -0.16 -5.44
C LEU A 130 -7.64 0.40 -6.35
N PHE A 131 -7.30 0.81 -7.59
CA PHE A 131 -8.27 1.28 -8.56
C PHE A 131 -9.28 0.18 -8.92
N ILE A 132 -8.79 -1.00 -9.34
CA ILE A 132 -9.63 -2.14 -9.72
C ILE A 132 -10.55 -2.56 -8.56
N ILE A 133 -10.00 -2.74 -7.36
CA ILE A 133 -10.74 -3.13 -6.16
C ILE A 133 -11.82 -2.09 -5.81
N THR A 134 -11.51 -0.81 -5.93
CA THR A 134 -12.46 0.27 -5.65
C THR A 134 -13.65 0.23 -6.60
N ILE A 135 -13.40 0.10 -7.91
CA ILE A 135 -14.48 0.05 -8.91
C ILE A 135 -15.31 -1.24 -8.76
N LEU A 136 -14.65 -2.37 -8.58
CA LEU A 136 -15.34 -3.65 -8.35
C LEU A 136 -16.23 -3.58 -7.10
N THR A 137 -15.71 -3.06 -5.99
CA THR A 137 -16.47 -2.90 -4.74
C THR A 137 -17.66 -1.97 -4.91
N TYR A 138 -17.53 -0.91 -5.71
CA TYR A 138 -18.66 -0.03 -6.01
C TYR A 138 -19.84 -0.82 -6.60
N PHE A 139 -19.60 -1.62 -7.65
CA PHE A 139 -20.64 -2.40 -8.28
C PHE A 139 -21.22 -3.48 -7.38
N VAL A 140 -20.37 -4.17 -6.61
CA VAL A 140 -20.81 -5.22 -5.69
C VAL A 140 -21.69 -4.64 -4.58
N MET A 141 -21.29 -3.52 -3.98
CA MET A 141 -22.02 -2.95 -2.82
C MET A 141 -23.30 -2.20 -3.22
N ARG A 142 -23.36 -1.64 -4.42
CA ARG A 142 -24.52 -0.89 -4.92
C ARG A 142 -25.49 -1.73 -5.75
N GLY A 143 -24.96 -2.72 -6.50
CA GLY A 143 -25.77 -3.51 -7.46
C GLY A 143 -26.68 -4.53 -6.79
N CYS A 144 -26.18 -5.32 -5.86
CA CYS A 144 -26.87 -6.49 -5.31
C CYS A 144 -27.01 -6.43 -3.78
N LYS A 145 -27.78 -5.48 -3.25
CA LYS A 145 -27.90 -5.28 -1.80
C LYS A 145 -28.25 -6.57 -1.01
N ARG A 146 -29.15 -7.40 -1.55
CA ARG A 146 -29.61 -8.64 -0.89
C ARG A 146 -28.55 -9.75 -0.86
N PHE A 147 -27.75 -9.86 -1.93
CA PHE A 147 -26.78 -10.95 -2.10
C PHE A 147 -25.33 -10.47 -2.11
N ARG A 148 -25.07 -9.23 -1.64
CA ARG A 148 -23.77 -8.57 -1.75
C ARG A 148 -22.59 -9.40 -1.21
N TYR A 149 -22.77 -10.17 -0.14
CA TYR A 149 -21.70 -11.01 0.41
C TYR A 149 -21.38 -12.20 -0.49
N ILE A 150 -22.40 -12.81 -1.11
CA ILE A 150 -22.21 -13.87 -2.09
C ILE A 150 -21.52 -13.29 -3.33
N VAL A 151 -21.94 -12.11 -3.77
CA VAL A 151 -21.30 -11.44 -4.93
C VAL A 151 -19.86 -11.03 -4.59
N CYS A 152 -19.54 -10.62 -3.35
CA CYS A 152 -18.17 -10.41 -2.90
C CYS A 152 -17.33 -11.70 -3.02
N MET A 153 -17.87 -12.83 -2.57
CA MET A 153 -17.16 -14.12 -2.66
C MET A 153 -16.93 -14.53 -4.12
N VAL A 154 -17.95 -14.40 -4.96
CA VAL A 154 -17.82 -14.69 -6.41
C VAL A 154 -16.80 -13.75 -7.06
N ALA A 155 -16.85 -12.46 -6.76
CA ALA A 155 -15.87 -11.48 -7.25
C ALA A 155 -14.44 -11.82 -6.82
N TRP A 156 -14.24 -12.22 -5.57
CA TRP A 156 -12.93 -12.64 -5.08
C TRP A 156 -12.43 -13.92 -5.77
N ILE A 157 -13.27 -14.93 -5.92
CA ILE A 157 -12.93 -16.16 -6.67
C ILE A 157 -12.58 -15.82 -8.13
N SER A 158 -13.33 -14.91 -8.77
CA SER A 158 -13.05 -14.44 -10.13
C SER A 158 -11.69 -13.71 -10.22
N LEU A 159 -11.34 -12.90 -9.21
CA LEU A 159 -10.02 -12.25 -9.14
C LEU A 159 -8.89 -13.28 -8.98
N ILE A 160 -9.09 -14.33 -8.17
CA ILE A 160 -8.12 -15.42 -8.03
C ILE A 160 -7.96 -16.16 -9.36
N ALA A 161 -9.05 -16.50 -10.04
CA ALA A 161 -9.01 -17.20 -11.31
C ALA A 161 -8.35 -16.37 -12.42
N SER A 162 -8.53 -15.04 -12.41
CA SER A 162 -7.95 -14.10 -13.38
C SER A 162 -6.65 -13.45 -12.90
N SER A 163 -6.01 -13.97 -11.86
CA SER A 163 -4.83 -13.36 -11.23
C SER A 163 -3.65 -13.15 -12.18
N ASN A 164 -3.48 -13.99 -13.19
CA ASN A 164 -2.46 -13.84 -14.24
C ASN A 164 -2.65 -12.56 -15.08
N VAL A 165 -3.87 -12.04 -15.19
CA VAL A 165 -4.20 -10.85 -15.99
C VAL A 165 -4.31 -9.61 -15.09
N VAL A 166 -5.07 -9.73 -14.01
CA VAL A 166 -5.38 -8.60 -13.10
C VAL A 166 -4.21 -8.32 -12.14
N GLY A 167 -3.42 -9.34 -11.85
CA GLY A 167 -2.33 -9.35 -10.89
C GLY A 167 -2.72 -10.03 -9.58
N GLU A 168 -1.82 -10.87 -9.08
CA GLU A 168 -2.02 -11.68 -7.86
C GLU A 168 -2.32 -10.82 -6.63
N HIS A 169 -1.67 -9.68 -6.50
CA HIS A 169 -1.88 -8.74 -5.41
C HIS A 169 -3.30 -8.15 -5.36
N THR A 170 -3.98 -8.03 -6.51
CA THR A 170 -5.36 -7.53 -6.55
C THR A 170 -6.30 -8.52 -5.86
N ALA A 171 -6.13 -9.81 -6.15
CA ALA A 171 -6.92 -10.87 -5.53
C ALA A 171 -6.58 -11.05 -4.03
N ASP A 172 -5.29 -10.96 -3.66
CA ASP A 172 -4.81 -11.05 -2.27
C ASP A 172 -5.35 -9.92 -1.40
N LEU A 173 -5.42 -8.71 -1.92
CA LEU A 173 -5.77 -7.50 -1.17
C LEU A 173 -7.27 -7.21 -1.11
N PHE A 174 -8.08 -7.78 -2.01
CA PHE A 174 -9.52 -7.54 -2.07
C PHE A 174 -10.25 -7.83 -0.75
N PRO A 175 -10.01 -8.96 -0.04
CA PRO A 175 -10.69 -9.24 1.23
C PRO A 175 -10.47 -8.15 2.28
N PHE A 176 -9.27 -7.60 2.37
CA PHE A 176 -8.94 -6.55 3.35
C PHE A 176 -9.66 -5.23 3.06
N PHE A 177 -9.83 -4.89 1.79
CA PHE A 177 -10.61 -3.71 1.40
C PHE A 177 -12.08 -3.88 1.80
N ILE A 178 -12.66 -5.06 1.56
CA ILE A 178 -14.03 -5.39 1.99
C ILE A 178 -14.14 -5.34 3.52
N MET A 179 -13.19 -5.90 4.27
CA MET A 179 -13.18 -5.80 5.74
C MET A 179 -13.21 -4.34 6.20
N GLY A 180 -12.41 -3.47 5.59
CA GLY A 180 -12.41 -2.04 5.88
C GLY A 180 -13.74 -1.36 5.57
N PHE A 181 -14.35 -1.68 4.44
CA PHE A 181 -15.68 -1.20 4.06
C PHE A 181 -16.74 -1.60 5.10
N LEU A 182 -16.74 -2.86 5.53
CA LEU A 182 -17.65 -3.38 6.53
C LEU A 182 -17.44 -2.75 7.92
N LEU A 183 -16.21 -2.43 8.29
CA LEU A 183 -15.92 -1.67 9.52
C LEU A 183 -16.56 -0.27 9.53
N ALA A 184 -16.62 0.39 8.38
CA ALA A 184 -17.29 1.69 8.27
C ALA A 184 -18.80 1.56 8.29
N GLU A 185 -19.34 0.48 7.73
CA GLU A 185 -20.78 0.21 7.68
C GLU A 185 -21.32 -0.26 9.03
N TYR A 186 -20.60 -1.16 9.71
CA TYR A 186 -21.02 -1.77 10.97
C TYR A 186 -20.17 -1.30 12.15
N LYS A 187 -20.55 -0.21 12.80
CA LYS A 187 -19.80 0.34 13.96
C LYS A 187 -19.57 -0.69 15.07
N LYS A 188 -20.53 -1.57 15.32
CA LYS A 188 -20.42 -2.66 16.32
C LYS A 188 -19.24 -3.60 16.03
N LEU A 189 -18.82 -3.75 14.77
CA LEU A 189 -17.70 -4.59 14.41
C LEU A 189 -16.39 -4.03 14.98
N TYR A 190 -16.19 -2.72 14.92
CA TYR A 190 -15.03 -2.08 15.54
C TYR A 190 -15.03 -2.26 17.07
N GLU A 191 -16.19 -2.12 17.72
CA GLU A 191 -16.33 -2.34 19.18
C GLU A 191 -15.95 -3.78 19.56
N GLN A 192 -16.34 -4.77 18.75
CA GLN A 192 -15.94 -6.17 18.97
C GLN A 192 -14.43 -6.37 18.81
N ILE A 193 -13.82 -5.81 17.76
CA ILE A 193 -12.37 -5.86 17.55
C ILE A 193 -11.63 -5.24 18.74
N GLU A 194 -12.10 -4.10 19.23
CA GLU A 194 -11.51 -3.43 20.39
C GLU A 194 -11.68 -4.26 21.68
N LYS A 195 -12.84 -4.90 21.87
CA LYS A 195 -13.11 -5.78 23.02
C LYS A 195 -12.16 -6.98 23.04
N TYR A 196 -11.91 -7.61 21.89
CA TYR A 196 -11.07 -8.79 21.79
C TYR A 196 -9.62 -8.51 21.38
N GLN A 197 -9.13 -7.26 21.56
CA GLN A 197 -7.81 -6.81 21.11
C GLN A 197 -6.65 -7.70 21.60
N TYR A 198 -6.67 -8.15 22.85
CA TYR A 198 -5.60 -9.00 23.39
C TYR A 198 -5.55 -10.37 22.71
N ALA A 199 -6.72 -10.94 22.40
CA ALA A 199 -6.79 -12.16 21.62
C ALA A 199 -6.25 -11.96 20.20
N ILE A 200 -6.54 -10.79 19.57
CA ILE A 200 -6.00 -10.42 18.25
C ILE A 200 -4.49 -10.26 18.29
N TYR A 201 -3.93 -9.63 19.34
CA TYR A 201 -2.48 -9.50 19.50
C TYR A 201 -1.81 -10.87 19.66
N VAL A 202 -2.35 -11.74 20.52
CA VAL A 202 -1.85 -13.11 20.69
C VAL A 202 -1.93 -13.89 19.39
N LEU A 203 -3.08 -13.87 18.72
CA LEU A 203 -3.28 -14.52 17.42
C LEU A 203 -2.24 -14.05 16.40
N TYR A 204 -2.03 -12.73 16.28
CA TYR A 204 -1.06 -12.19 15.34
C TYR A 204 0.36 -12.65 15.65
N ILE A 205 0.78 -12.62 16.92
CA ILE A 205 2.12 -13.05 17.34
C ILE A 205 2.32 -14.55 17.06
N VAL A 206 1.35 -15.40 17.43
CA VAL A 206 1.42 -16.85 17.19
C VAL A 206 1.52 -17.14 15.70
N MET A 207 0.70 -16.50 14.88
CA MET A 207 0.75 -16.66 13.43
C MET A 207 2.05 -16.13 12.84
N LEU A 208 2.57 -15.01 13.34
CA LEU A 208 3.84 -14.46 12.86
C LEU A 208 5.02 -15.41 13.13
N ILE A 209 5.06 -16.05 14.30
CA ILE A 209 6.07 -17.04 14.66
C ILE A 209 5.97 -18.28 13.75
N GLY A 210 4.74 -18.73 13.45
CA GLY A 210 4.47 -19.89 12.57
C GLY A 210 4.50 -19.58 11.07
N MET A 211 4.79 -18.34 10.66
CA MET A 211 4.73 -17.93 9.25
C MET A 211 5.86 -18.55 8.42
N ASP A 212 5.49 -19.34 7.43
CA ASP A 212 6.39 -19.90 6.42
C ASP A 212 6.64 -18.90 5.28
N ASN A 213 7.80 -18.98 4.62
CA ASN A 213 8.13 -18.13 3.47
C ASN A 213 7.15 -18.30 2.30
N ASN A 214 6.57 -19.49 2.15
CA ASN A 214 5.54 -19.75 1.15
C ASN A 214 4.22 -19.02 1.43
N CYS A 215 4.05 -18.45 2.62
CA CYS A 215 2.92 -17.56 2.91
C CYS A 215 3.03 -16.20 2.21
N PHE A 216 4.14 -15.83 1.58
CA PHE A 216 4.20 -14.64 0.74
C PHE A 216 3.61 -14.89 -0.65
N VAL A 217 2.78 -13.96 -1.11
CA VAL A 217 2.19 -14.01 -2.47
C VAL A 217 3.28 -14.04 -3.55
N TYR A 218 4.37 -13.32 -3.34
CA TYR A 218 5.53 -13.29 -4.23
C TYR A 218 6.23 -14.66 -4.39
N VAL A 219 6.05 -15.57 -3.42
CA VAL A 219 6.71 -16.90 -3.41
C VAL A 219 5.78 -17.97 -3.96
N SER A 220 4.53 -18.03 -3.49
CA SER A 220 3.62 -19.13 -3.83
C SER A 220 2.50 -18.75 -4.80
N GLY A 221 2.38 -17.46 -5.17
CA GLY A 221 1.23 -16.99 -5.94
C GLY A 221 -0.07 -17.03 -5.13
N ILE A 222 -1.21 -16.99 -5.82
CA ILE A 222 -2.54 -16.99 -5.17
C ILE A 222 -3.49 -18.03 -5.78
N ASN A 223 -3.28 -18.46 -7.03
CA ASN A 223 -4.21 -19.31 -7.75
C ASN A 223 -4.03 -20.79 -7.36
N PRO A 224 -5.01 -21.44 -6.71
CA PRO A 224 -4.88 -22.82 -6.27
C PRO A 224 -4.93 -23.83 -7.41
N ILE A 225 -5.46 -23.45 -8.59
CA ILE A 225 -5.57 -24.35 -9.76
C ILE A 225 -4.22 -24.48 -10.46
N THR A 226 -3.47 -23.39 -10.57
CA THR A 226 -2.18 -23.34 -11.27
C THR A 226 -0.96 -23.45 -10.35
N SER A 227 -1.20 -23.59 -9.03
CA SER A 227 -0.14 -23.63 -8.02
C SER A 227 0.72 -24.89 -8.11
N SER A 228 2.03 -24.73 -8.09
CA SER A 228 3.00 -25.82 -7.96
C SER A 228 2.93 -26.55 -6.61
N PHE A 229 2.32 -25.93 -5.59
CA PHE A 229 2.14 -26.52 -4.25
C PHE A 229 0.91 -27.43 -4.15
N GLY A 230 0.04 -27.44 -5.17
CA GLY A 230 -1.24 -28.14 -5.17
C GLY A 230 -2.36 -27.36 -4.51
N PHE A 231 -3.61 -27.72 -4.87
CA PHE A 231 -4.82 -26.97 -4.55
C PHE A 231 -5.01 -26.70 -3.06
N PHE A 232 -4.98 -27.75 -2.21
CA PHE A 232 -5.27 -27.61 -0.78
C PHE A 232 -4.19 -26.81 -0.03
N LYS A 233 -2.91 -26.99 -0.40
CA LYS A 233 -1.81 -26.27 0.23
C LYS A 233 -1.83 -24.79 -0.15
N GLN A 234 -2.16 -24.47 -1.40
CA GLN A 234 -2.34 -23.10 -1.84
C GLN A 234 -3.53 -22.42 -1.15
N MET A 235 -4.67 -23.13 -0.99
CA MET A 235 -5.80 -22.61 -0.24
C MET A 235 -5.44 -22.34 1.23
N TRP A 236 -4.63 -23.21 1.85
CA TRP A 236 -4.09 -22.96 3.20
C TRP A 236 -3.26 -21.67 3.26
N PHE A 237 -2.34 -21.46 2.32
CA PHE A 237 -1.55 -20.23 2.26
C PHE A 237 -2.44 -18.99 2.11
N ASN A 238 -3.45 -19.04 1.26
CA ASN A 238 -4.38 -17.92 1.06
C ASN A 238 -5.17 -17.61 2.34
N VAL A 239 -5.71 -18.61 3.02
CA VAL A 239 -6.40 -18.43 4.31
C VAL A 239 -5.45 -17.87 5.37
N TYR A 240 -4.23 -18.40 5.44
CA TYR A 240 -3.22 -17.95 6.39
C TYR A 240 -2.91 -16.45 6.20
N ARG A 241 -2.72 -15.98 4.96
CA ARG A 241 -2.49 -14.57 4.63
C ARG A 241 -3.64 -13.68 5.08
N ILE A 242 -4.88 -14.10 4.81
CA ILE A 242 -6.06 -13.33 5.22
C ILE A 242 -6.11 -13.18 6.74
N VAL A 243 -5.90 -14.26 7.47
CA VAL A 243 -5.99 -14.23 8.94
C VAL A 243 -4.86 -13.41 9.55
N ILE A 244 -3.61 -13.63 9.14
CA ILE A 244 -2.47 -12.89 9.69
C ILE A 244 -2.51 -11.41 9.30
N GLY A 245 -2.89 -11.10 8.06
CA GLY A 245 -3.01 -9.73 7.56
C GLY A 245 -4.14 -8.96 8.26
N ALA A 246 -5.28 -9.60 8.49
CA ALA A 246 -6.38 -9.02 9.24
C ALA A 246 -6.01 -8.81 10.71
N ALA A 247 -5.43 -9.84 11.36
CA ALA A 247 -5.01 -9.75 12.76
C ALA A 247 -3.96 -8.64 12.95
N GLY A 248 -2.92 -8.57 12.11
CA GLY A 248 -1.90 -7.52 12.17
C GLY A 248 -2.46 -6.13 11.85
N GLY A 249 -3.29 -6.00 10.81
CA GLY A 249 -3.95 -4.74 10.47
C GLY A 249 -4.83 -4.21 11.60
N PHE A 250 -5.69 -5.05 12.17
CA PHE A 250 -6.54 -4.66 13.30
C PHE A 250 -5.75 -4.39 14.57
N ALA A 251 -4.71 -5.18 14.84
CA ALA A 251 -3.80 -4.94 15.96
C ALA A 251 -3.21 -3.52 15.92
N VAL A 252 -2.70 -3.11 14.75
CA VAL A 252 -2.13 -1.75 14.56
C VAL A 252 -3.21 -0.68 14.70
N ILE A 253 -4.39 -0.86 14.11
CA ILE A 253 -5.50 0.10 14.20
C ILE A 253 -5.88 0.35 15.66
N VAL A 254 -6.10 -0.70 16.44
CA VAL A 254 -6.51 -0.58 17.85
C VAL A 254 -5.38 0.02 18.70
N LEU A 255 -4.14 -0.45 18.49
CA LEU A 255 -2.97 0.05 19.22
C LEU A 255 -2.80 1.56 19.00
N VAL A 256 -2.82 2.01 17.75
CA VAL A 256 -2.65 3.42 17.42
C VAL A 256 -3.78 4.25 18.00
N LYS A 257 -5.04 3.88 17.79
CA LYS A 257 -6.19 4.65 18.30
C LYS A 257 -6.18 4.81 19.81
N ARG A 258 -5.61 3.85 20.55
CA ARG A 258 -5.48 3.93 22.01
C ARG A 258 -4.27 4.71 22.51
N THR A 259 -3.23 4.79 21.73
CA THR A 259 -1.93 5.30 22.20
C THR A 259 -1.53 6.65 21.62
N TYR A 260 -1.97 7.00 20.39
CA TYR A 260 -1.45 8.17 19.67
C TYR A 260 -1.60 9.49 20.44
N THR A 261 -2.63 9.65 21.27
CA THR A 261 -2.84 10.85 22.09
C THR A 261 -1.79 11.03 23.18
N LYS A 262 -1.05 9.95 23.50
CA LYS A 262 0.03 9.95 24.50
C LYS A 262 1.41 10.15 23.86
N TRP A 263 1.50 10.23 22.54
CA TRP A 263 2.77 10.37 21.84
C TRP A 263 3.30 11.80 21.93
N ALA A 264 4.60 11.96 21.81
CA ALA A 264 5.20 13.28 21.66
C ALA A 264 4.66 13.97 20.41
N ARG A 265 4.35 15.25 20.49
CA ARG A 265 3.76 16.02 19.39
C ARG A 265 4.59 15.98 18.10
N SER A 266 5.90 15.85 18.20
CA SER A 266 6.80 15.71 17.04
C SER A 266 6.55 14.41 16.29
N ILE A 267 6.44 13.29 17.03
CA ILE A 267 6.17 11.96 16.47
C ILE A 267 4.77 11.93 15.84
N GLU A 268 3.78 12.43 16.54
CA GLU A 268 2.40 12.51 16.07
C GLU A 268 2.31 13.30 14.75
N ARG A 269 2.92 14.51 14.71
CA ARG A 269 2.95 15.34 13.49
C ARG A 269 3.69 14.69 12.33
N LEU A 270 4.78 13.97 12.60
CA LEU A 270 5.54 13.25 11.59
C LEU A 270 4.66 12.17 10.93
N PHE A 271 4.06 11.28 11.73
CA PHE A 271 3.22 10.22 11.18
C PHE A 271 1.94 10.75 10.53
N GLU A 272 1.37 11.83 11.05
CA GLU A 272 0.25 12.53 10.41
C GLU A 272 0.66 13.06 9.02
N ALA A 273 1.82 13.73 8.91
CA ALA A 273 2.32 14.24 7.64
C ALA A 273 2.63 13.12 6.63
N LEU A 274 3.21 12.00 7.08
CA LEU A 274 3.42 10.81 6.25
C LEU A 274 2.09 10.25 5.75
N GLY A 275 1.10 10.16 6.64
CA GLY A 275 -0.23 9.64 6.30
C GLY A 275 -1.02 10.52 5.33
N GLN A 276 -0.84 11.83 5.42
CA GLN A 276 -1.45 12.78 4.48
C GLN A 276 -0.82 12.73 3.09
N ASN A 277 0.40 12.21 2.96
CA ASN A 277 1.16 12.18 1.72
C ASN A 277 1.53 10.73 1.30
N THR A 278 0.74 9.74 1.68
CA THR A 278 1.05 8.31 1.41
C THR A 278 1.19 7.99 -0.07
N LEU A 279 0.30 8.52 -0.93
CA LEU A 279 0.37 8.31 -2.37
C LEU A 279 1.64 8.92 -2.96
N GLN A 280 1.92 10.17 -2.59
CA GLN A 280 3.09 10.91 -3.03
C GLN A 280 4.38 10.18 -2.64
N ILE A 281 4.45 9.72 -1.37
CA ILE A 281 5.60 8.95 -0.89
C ILE A 281 5.74 7.65 -1.66
N TYR A 282 4.64 6.92 -1.87
CA TYR A 282 4.65 5.65 -2.60
C TYR A 282 5.16 5.79 -4.03
N VAL A 283 4.71 6.81 -4.78
CA VAL A 283 5.13 6.98 -6.18
C VAL A 283 6.55 7.54 -6.30
N VAL A 284 6.94 8.48 -5.45
CA VAL A 284 8.30 9.05 -5.48
C VAL A 284 9.35 8.01 -5.09
N GLN A 285 9.06 7.19 -4.07
CA GLN A 285 9.99 6.15 -3.61
C GLN A 285 10.29 5.12 -4.70
N SER A 286 9.31 4.75 -5.52
CA SER A 286 9.51 3.77 -6.60
C SER A 286 10.51 4.24 -7.68
N LEU A 287 10.64 5.56 -7.85
CA LEU A 287 11.59 6.12 -8.82
C LEU A 287 13.03 6.17 -8.28
N ILE A 288 13.21 6.46 -6.99
CA ILE A 288 14.50 6.87 -6.43
C ILE A 288 15.14 5.75 -5.57
N LEU A 289 14.34 5.07 -4.72
CA LEU A 289 14.86 4.26 -3.63
C LEU A 289 15.69 3.05 -4.08
N GLU A 290 15.17 2.30 -5.05
CA GLU A 290 15.76 1.00 -5.42
C GLU A 290 17.22 1.05 -5.91
N ARG A 291 17.67 2.20 -6.40
CA ARG A 291 19.02 2.31 -6.98
C ARG A 291 19.95 3.29 -6.27
N VAL A 292 19.42 4.36 -5.70
CA VAL A 292 20.24 5.38 -5.03
C VAL A 292 20.69 4.88 -3.66
N LEU A 293 19.74 4.32 -2.90
CA LEU A 293 20.04 3.85 -1.55
C LEU A 293 21.00 2.63 -1.58
N SER A 294 20.78 1.67 -2.47
CA SER A 294 21.67 0.51 -2.61
C SER A 294 23.11 0.92 -2.92
N ARG A 295 23.32 1.92 -3.80
CA ARG A 295 24.64 2.44 -4.12
C ARG A 295 25.30 3.13 -2.93
N ILE A 296 24.55 3.98 -2.21
CA ILE A 296 25.08 4.69 -1.04
C ILE A 296 25.42 3.69 0.08
N VAL A 297 24.52 2.76 0.35
CA VAL A 297 24.72 1.78 1.41
C VAL A 297 25.87 0.82 1.11
N ASN A 298 25.94 0.29 -0.12
CA ASN A 298 27.04 -0.59 -0.54
C ASN A 298 28.40 0.11 -0.57
N ALA A 299 28.41 1.43 -0.75
CA ALA A 299 29.65 2.23 -0.67
C ALA A 299 30.10 2.50 0.77
N VAL A 300 29.18 2.50 1.74
CA VAL A 300 29.46 2.91 3.13
C VAL A 300 29.51 1.73 4.09
N ILE A 301 28.78 0.64 3.80
CA ILE A 301 28.66 -0.50 4.71
C ILE A 301 29.23 -1.75 4.02
N PRO A 302 30.32 -2.33 4.55
CA PRO A 302 30.81 -3.62 4.05
C PRO A 302 29.74 -4.70 4.27
N THR A 303 29.28 -5.34 3.19
CA THR A 303 28.24 -6.38 3.21
C THR A 303 28.73 -7.74 3.76
N GLY A 304 29.89 -7.79 4.36
CA GLY A 304 30.52 -8.99 4.87
C GLY A 304 30.39 -9.17 6.38
N GLY A 305 29.50 -10.08 6.76
CA GLY A 305 29.72 -10.85 7.97
C GLY A 305 28.87 -10.54 9.20
N MET A 306 28.38 -11.60 9.80
CA MET A 306 27.89 -11.84 11.17
C MET A 306 26.48 -11.39 11.52
N TYR A 307 25.76 -12.27 12.25
CA TYR A 307 24.41 -12.07 12.77
C TYR A 307 24.20 -10.75 13.54
N ALA A 308 25.24 -10.22 14.21
CA ALA A 308 25.19 -8.91 14.88
C ALA A 308 25.03 -7.76 13.85
N GLY A 309 25.65 -7.86 12.69
CA GLY A 309 25.49 -6.90 11.58
C GLY A 309 24.07 -6.86 11.07
N LEU A 310 23.38 -7.99 10.98
CA LEU A 310 21.99 -8.08 10.54
C LEU A 310 21.00 -7.39 11.53
N ILE A 311 21.24 -7.48 12.83
CA ILE A 311 20.38 -6.81 13.83
C ILE A 311 20.56 -5.30 13.72
N ILE A 312 21.77 -4.79 13.68
CA ILE A 312 22.06 -3.37 13.52
C ILE A 312 21.48 -2.86 12.19
N GLN A 313 21.66 -3.61 11.13
CA GLN A 313 21.16 -3.28 9.81
C GLN A 313 19.63 -3.18 9.77
N ASN A 314 18.92 -4.16 10.33
CA ASN A 314 17.46 -4.23 10.28
C ASN A 314 16.77 -3.26 11.22
N PHE A 315 17.33 -3.01 12.44
CA PHE A 315 16.66 -2.23 13.48
C PHE A 315 17.21 -0.82 13.68
N LEU A 316 18.42 -0.52 13.22
CA LEU A 316 19.00 0.80 13.36
C LEU A 316 19.18 1.48 12.01
N ILE A 317 19.90 0.84 11.08
CA ILE A 317 20.28 1.47 9.80
C ILE A 317 19.06 1.62 8.88
N ALA A 318 18.34 0.54 8.62
CA ALA A 318 17.22 0.56 7.69
C ALA A 318 16.06 1.48 8.14
N PRO A 319 15.57 1.45 9.40
CA PRO A 319 14.51 2.37 9.83
C PRO A 319 14.98 3.83 9.90
N THR A 320 16.25 4.09 10.25
CA THR A 320 16.82 5.44 10.21
C THR A 320 16.90 5.96 8.78
N ALA A 321 17.38 5.14 7.86
CA ALA A 321 17.38 5.46 6.42
C ALA A 321 15.96 5.72 5.90
N ALA A 322 14.98 4.90 6.29
CA ALA A 322 13.58 5.06 5.91
C ALA A 322 13.00 6.41 6.42
N LEU A 323 13.31 6.80 7.66
CA LEU A 323 12.89 8.09 8.22
C LEU A 323 13.54 9.28 7.47
N LEU A 324 14.85 9.25 7.27
CA LEU A 324 15.55 10.28 6.52
C LEU A 324 14.99 10.42 5.10
N TYR A 325 14.78 9.29 4.46
CA TYR A 325 14.22 9.24 3.12
C TYR A 325 12.78 9.78 3.08
N ALA A 326 11.96 9.42 4.06
CA ALA A 326 10.60 9.96 4.20
C ALA A 326 10.60 11.49 4.33
N VAL A 327 11.52 12.05 5.13
CA VAL A 327 11.66 13.51 5.28
C VAL A 327 12.07 14.16 3.95
N VAL A 328 13.05 13.60 3.24
CA VAL A 328 13.47 14.11 1.93
C VAL A 328 12.31 14.10 0.93
N ILE A 329 11.55 12.98 0.86
CA ILE A 329 10.37 12.92 -0.02
C ILE A 329 9.33 13.99 0.39
N LEU A 330 9.05 14.18 1.68
CA LEU A 330 8.09 15.20 2.11
C LEU A 330 8.53 16.61 1.70
N LEU A 331 9.83 16.92 1.71
CA LEU A 331 10.35 18.20 1.21
C LEU A 331 10.13 18.35 -0.30
N VAL A 332 10.42 17.29 -1.08
CA VAL A 332 10.16 17.27 -2.53
C VAL A 332 8.66 17.45 -2.81
N VAL A 333 7.80 16.70 -2.13
CA VAL A 333 6.35 16.79 -2.27
C VAL A 333 5.86 18.20 -1.94
N ARG A 334 6.40 18.82 -0.87
CA ARG A 334 6.05 20.21 -0.51
C ARG A 334 6.42 21.18 -1.62
N GLY A 335 7.59 21.03 -2.24
CA GLY A 335 8.01 21.86 -3.40
C GLY A 335 7.09 21.66 -4.61
N VAL A 336 6.76 20.43 -4.96
CA VAL A 336 5.86 20.11 -6.08
C VAL A 336 4.46 20.68 -5.86
N LYS A 337 3.93 20.62 -4.63
CA LYS A 337 2.60 21.16 -4.27
C LYS A 337 2.49 22.67 -4.37
N GLN A 338 3.60 23.39 -4.51
CA GLN A 338 3.57 24.84 -4.79
C GLN A 338 3.14 25.15 -6.22
N VAL A 339 3.23 24.17 -7.14
CA VAL A 339 2.79 24.28 -8.53
C VAL A 339 1.53 23.43 -8.73
N PRO A 340 0.32 24.01 -8.75
CA PRO A 340 -0.95 23.30 -8.77
C PRO A 340 -1.10 22.28 -9.90
N THR A 341 -0.75 22.67 -11.13
CA THR A 341 -0.80 21.81 -12.31
C THR A 341 0.12 20.59 -12.17
N LEU A 342 1.33 20.79 -11.64
CA LEU A 342 2.29 19.72 -11.42
C LEU A 342 1.80 18.77 -10.31
N SER A 343 1.22 19.30 -9.23
CA SER A 343 0.63 18.53 -8.16
C SER A 343 -0.54 17.67 -8.66
N MET A 344 -1.39 18.21 -9.52
CA MET A 344 -2.50 17.47 -10.11
C MET A 344 -1.99 16.33 -11.01
N VAL A 345 -1.02 16.58 -11.87
CA VAL A 345 -0.49 15.59 -12.82
C VAL A 345 0.30 14.50 -12.10
N LEU A 346 1.15 14.86 -11.15
CA LEU A 346 2.00 13.89 -10.44
C LEU A 346 1.28 13.17 -9.32
N PHE A 347 0.33 13.81 -8.64
CA PHE A 347 -0.24 13.29 -7.40
C PHE A 347 -1.78 13.15 -7.41
N GLY A 348 -2.45 13.63 -8.47
CA GLY A 348 -3.91 13.60 -8.54
C GLY A 348 -4.59 14.54 -7.52
N ASP A 349 -3.91 15.58 -7.06
CA ASP A 349 -4.44 16.51 -6.08
C ASP A 349 -5.53 17.40 -6.70
N HIS A 350 -6.76 17.32 -6.18
CA HIS A 350 -7.92 18.09 -6.66
C HIS A 350 -8.02 19.55 -6.14
N ALA A 351 -7.20 19.93 -5.16
CA ALA A 351 -7.46 21.08 -4.29
C ALA A 351 -7.31 22.47 -4.96
N THR A 352 -7.02 22.56 -6.25
CA THR A 352 -6.68 23.83 -6.87
C THR A 352 -7.65 24.34 -7.95
N LEU A 353 -8.58 23.53 -8.41
CA LEU A 353 -9.55 23.99 -9.43
C LEU A 353 -10.77 24.73 -8.84
N SER A 354 -11.00 24.66 -7.53
CA SER A 354 -12.12 25.34 -6.87
C SER A 354 -11.81 26.78 -6.44
N SER A 355 -10.56 27.21 -6.42
CA SER A 355 -10.19 28.59 -6.06
C SER A 355 -10.22 29.58 -7.23
N GLU A 356 -10.18 29.12 -8.48
CA GLU A 356 -10.27 29.99 -9.65
C GLU A 356 -11.69 30.26 -10.14
N GLN A 357 -12.69 29.47 -9.72
CA GLN A 357 -14.09 29.71 -10.09
C GLN A 357 -14.85 30.63 -9.11
N GLY A 358 -14.20 31.09 -8.04
CA GLY A 358 -14.79 31.99 -7.04
C GLY A 358 -14.38 33.48 -7.19
N SER A 359 -13.59 33.83 -8.21
CA SER A 359 -13.08 35.21 -8.42
C SER A 359 -13.32 35.77 -9.84
N SER A 360 -14.42 35.34 -10.46
CA SER A 360 -14.91 36.00 -11.70
C SER A 360 -16.34 36.46 -11.54
#